data_92be44bc355d4cb65e1298f585d8b130
#
_entry.id   92be44bc355d4cb65e1298f585d8b130
#
_cell.length_a   1.000
_cell.length_b   1.000
_cell.length_c   1.000
_cell.angle_alpha   90.00
_cell.angle_beta   90.00
_cell.angle_gamma   90.00
#
_symmetry.space_group_name_H-M   'P 1'
#
loop_
_entity.id
_entity.type
_entity.pdbx_description
1 polymer ?
#
loop_
_entity_poly.entity_id
_entity_poly.type
_entity_poly.pdbx_seq_one_letter_code
_entity_poly.pdbx_strand_id
1 'polypeptide(L)'
;MPVRLKEASLQSVDADLLVQLFDQAPDVVFFIKDAAGRYTAVNQSLVERHGLRHKSQVVGRRPSDICPGDYGKIPSTQDEKVVRTGLPILDHLELHWYAPHKPGWCLTTKLPIRDAAGKCVGLIGISRDVRVPVSAHEIPVGFAAALEQVELNPAESVTPSGLARRAKIAPQRFARLMKRFFGLTPRQFIAKARIAEASRMLRETEASVAEIGVACGFYDHSAFTRAFRAVTGVTPTQFRCG
;
A
#
# COMPACT_ATOMS: atom_id res chain seq x y z
N MET A 1 29.47 8.87 10.53
CA MET A 1 28.77 9.90 11.32
C MET A 1 27.46 10.24 10.64
N PRO A 2 26.29 10.07 11.29
CA PRO A 2 25.04 10.51 10.68
C PRO A 2 25.03 12.04 10.61
N VAL A 3 24.80 12.57 9.41
CA VAL A 3 24.61 14.00 9.21
C VAL A 3 23.30 14.40 9.91
N ARG A 4 23.41 15.07 11.08
CA ARG A 4 22.27 15.73 11.71
C ARG A 4 21.88 16.93 10.85
N LEU A 5 20.88 16.77 9.98
CA LEU A 5 20.18 17.89 9.37
C LEU A 5 19.56 18.72 10.49
N LYS A 6 19.82 20.03 10.53
CA LYS A 6 19.19 20.94 11.48
C LYS A 6 17.68 20.92 11.25
N GLU A 7 16.87 20.79 12.30
CA GLU A 7 15.39 20.69 12.24
C GLU A 7 14.74 21.76 11.35
N ALA A 8 15.28 22.96 11.29
CA ALA A 8 14.82 24.04 10.43
C ALA A 8 14.91 23.73 8.91
N SER A 9 15.75 22.78 8.49
CA SER A 9 15.95 22.49 7.05
C SER A 9 14.94 21.46 6.51
N LEU A 10 14.27 20.66 7.36
CA LEU A 10 13.25 19.69 6.95
C LEU A 10 11.86 20.30 6.77
N GLN A 11 11.61 21.48 7.34
CA GLN A 11 10.34 22.23 7.17
C GLN A 11 10.15 22.75 5.74
N SER A 12 11.18 22.69 4.88
CA SER A 12 11.12 23.14 3.49
C SER A 12 10.76 22.06 2.47
N VAL A 13 10.51 20.82 2.90
CA VAL A 13 10.03 19.76 1.99
C VAL A 13 8.55 19.97 1.72
N ASP A 14 8.24 20.57 0.58
CA ASP A 14 6.89 20.81 0.12
C ASP A 14 6.44 19.82 -0.96
N ALA A 15 5.19 19.95 -1.39
CA ALA A 15 4.61 19.10 -2.42
C ALA A 15 5.32 19.25 -3.78
N ASP A 16 5.79 20.43 -4.10
CA ASP A 16 6.43 20.72 -5.39
C ASP A 16 7.80 20.03 -5.49
N LEU A 17 8.55 20.00 -4.39
CA LEU A 17 9.82 19.27 -4.34
C LEU A 17 9.62 17.77 -4.52
N LEU A 18 8.57 17.19 -3.90
CA LEU A 18 8.22 15.79 -4.08
C LEU A 18 7.80 15.51 -5.53
N VAL A 19 7.00 16.39 -6.13
CA VAL A 19 6.60 16.27 -7.55
C VAL A 19 7.82 16.27 -8.46
N GLN A 20 8.76 17.20 -8.26
CA GLN A 20 10.00 17.28 -9.06
C GLN A 20 10.84 16.00 -8.91
N LEU A 21 10.96 15.46 -7.69
CA LEU A 21 11.68 14.22 -7.44
C LEU A 21 11.03 13.03 -8.18
N PHE A 22 9.71 12.89 -8.09
CA PHE A 22 8.99 11.79 -8.73
C PHE A 22 8.79 11.97 -10.23
N ASP A 23 8.96 13.16 -10.79
CA ASP A 23 9.05 13.37 -12.24
C ASP A 23 10.29 12.69 -12.85
N GLN A 24 11.34 12.41 -12.05
CA GLN A 24 12.52 11.66 -12.46
C GLN A 24 12.34 10.12 -12.39
N ALA A 25 11.17 9.64 -11.97
CA ALA A 25 10.86 8.21 -11.83
C ALA A 25 9.69 7.81 -12.74
N PRO A 26 9.91 7.56 -14.04
CA PRO A 26 8.86 7.38 -15.03
C PRO A 26 7.99 6.12 -14.83
N ASP A 27 8.47 5.12 -14.10
CA ASP A 27 7.75 3.90 -13.73
C ASP A 27 6.99 4.01 -12.40
N VAL A 28 6.98 5.20 -11.81
CA VAL A 28 6.27 5.50 -10.56
C VAL A 28 5.26 6.62 -10.80
N VAL A 29 4.01 6.37 -10.48
CA VAL A 29 2.99 7.40 -10.31
C VAL A 29 3.09 7.94 -8.90
N PHE A 30 3.09 9.27 -8.76
CA PHE A 30 3.03 9.95 -7.47
C PHE A 30 1.82 10.89 -7.44
N PHE A 31 1.17 10.95 -6.28
CA PHE A 31 0.03 11.85 -6.08
C PHE A 31 -0.17 12.25 -4.61
N ILE A 32 -0.68 13.46 -4.42
CA ILE A 32 -1.26 13.93 -3.17
C ILE A 32 -2.73 14.28 -3.45
N LYS A 33 -3.61 13.98 -2.51
CA LYS A 33 -5.05 14.28 -2.60
C LYS A 33 -5.57 14.88 -1.31
N ASP A 34 -6.58 15.72 -1.42
CA ASP A 34 -7.32 16.27 -0.29
C ASP A 34 -8.28 15.23 0.33
N ALA A 35 -8.98 15.64 1.40
CA ALA A 35 -9.97 14.80 2.08
C ALA A 35 -11.18 14.43 1.21
N ALA A 36 -11.43 15.15 0.11
CA ALA A 36 -12.46 14.82 -0.86
C ALA A 36 -11.96 13.86 -1.96
N GLY A 37 -10.70 13.39 -1.89
CA GLY A 37 -10.08 12.50 -2.87
C GLY A 37 -9.70 13.21 -4.18
N ARG A 38 -9.62 14.54 -4.18
CA ARG A 38 -9.20 15.33 -5.34
C ARG A 38 -7.69 15.47 -5.36
N TYR A 39 -7.09 15.28 -6.52
CA TYR A 39 -5.65 15.48 -6.70
C TYR A 39 -5.26 16.94 -6.40
N THR A 40 -4.30 17.13 -5.50
CA THR A 40 -3.69 18.44 -5.21
C THR A 40 -2.29 18.54 -5.81
N ALA A 41 -1.58 17.40 -5.93
CA ALA A 41 -0.29 17.33 -6.60
C ALA A 41 -0.14 15.98 -7.30
N VAL A 42 0.51 15.96 -8.46
CA VAL A 42 0.76 14.76 -9.26
C VAL A 42 2.08 14.90 -10.01
N ASN A 43 2.76 13.76 -10.27
CA ASN A 43 3.89 13.75 -11.19
C ASN A 43 3.45 13.59 -12.65
N GLN A 44 4.39 13.79 -13.57
CA GLN A 44 4.15 13.73 -15.01
C GLN A 44 3.73 12.32 -15.47
N SER A 45 4.26 11.26 -14.85
CA SER A 45 3.89 9.87 -15.16
C SER A 45 2.38 9.61 -15.00
N LEU A 46 1.73 10.19 -13.97
CA LEU A 46 0.28 10.07 -13.80
C LEU A 46 -0.47 10.73 -14.97
N VAL A 47 -0.05 11.90 -15.36
CA VAL A 47 -0.66 12.67 -16.46
C VAL A 47 -0.62 11.88 -17.77
N GLU A 48 0.57 11.37 -18.12
CA GLU A 48 0.82 10.63 -19.36
C GLU A 48 0.06 9.30 -19.43
N ARG A 49 -0.05 8.59 -18.31
CA ARG A 49 -0.82 7.32 -18.25
C ARG A 49 -2.30 7.50 -18.56
N HIS A 50 -2.83 8.67 -18.27
CA HIS A 50 -4.21 9.01 -18.59
C HIS A 50 -4.40 9.68 -19.97
N GLY A 51 -3.31 9.78 -20.77
CA GLY A 51 -3.33 10.41 -22.09
C GLY A 51 -3.50 11.93 -22.03
N LEU A 52 -3.21 12.52 -20.86
CA LEU A 52 -3.28 13.96 -20.64
C LEU A 52 -1.91 14.60 -20.92
N ARG A 53 -1.86 15.93 -21.02
CA ARG A 53 -0.63 16.67 -21.36
C ARG A 53 -0.09 17.49 -20.19
N HIS A 54 -0.98 18.03 -19.36
CA HIS A 54 -0.64 18.97 -18.30
C HIS A 54 -1.20 18.53 -16.95
N LYS A 55 -0.44 18.73 -15.88
CA LYS A 55 -0.85 18.45 -14.49
C LYS A 55 -2.14 19.19 -14.11
N SER A 56 -2.35 20.40 -14.64
CA SER A 56 -3.57 21.19 -14.44
C SER A 56 -4.86 20.51 -14.92
N GLN A 57 -4.75 19.53 -15.83
CA GLN A 57 -5.90 18.73 -16.28
C GLN A 57 -6.31 17.66 -15.26
N VAL A 58 -5.47 17.38 -14.26
CA VAL A 58 -5.67 16.38 -13.22
C VAL A 58 -5.98 17.04 -11.88
N VAL A 59 -5.25 18.09 -11.51
CA VAL A 59 -5.42 18.79 -10.24
C VAL A 59 -6.86 19.30 -10.09
N GLY A 60 -7.43 19.09 -8.90
CA GLY A 60 -8.84 19.39 -8.57
C GLY A 60 -9.84 18.29 -8.94
N ARG A 61 -9.43 17.26 -9.68
CA ARG A 61 -10.29 16.14 -10.10
C ARG A 61 -10.07 14.91 -9.22
N ARG A 62 -11.04 14.00 -9.22
CA ARG A 62 -10.94 12.66 -8.62
C ARG A 62 -10.46 11.64 -9.67
N PRO A 63 -9.97 10.45 -9.25
CA PRO A 63 -9.66 9.37 -10.20
C PRO A 63 -10.83 9.03 -11.13
N SER A 64 -12.04 8.99 -10.60
CA SER A 64 -13.28 8.73 -11.38
C SER A 64 -13.60 9.79 -12.43
N ASP A 65 -13.07 11.00 -12.28
CA ASP A 65 -13.33 12.10 -13.23
C ASP A 65 -12.36 12.07 -14.42
N ILE A 66 -11.22 11.38 -14.29
CA ILE A 66 -10.18 11.30 -15.31
C ILE A 66 -10.04 9.90 -15.91
N CYS A 67 -10.55 8.88 -15.24
CA CYS A 67 -10.46 7.50 -15.67
C CYS A 67 -11.82 6.82 -15.57
N PRO A 68 -12.40 6.32 -16.69
CA PRO A 68 -13.72 5.71 -16.68
C PRO A 68 -13.72 4.31 -16.04
N GLY A 69 -14.90 3.91 -15.57
CA GLY A 69 -15.17 2.56 -15.08
C GLY A 69 -14.39 2.22 -13.79
N ASP A 70 -14.02 0.97 -13.66
CA ASP A 70 -13.37 0.45 -12.45
C ASP A 70 -11.98 1.05 -12.20
N TYR A 71 -11.28 1.45 -13.26
CA TYR A 71 -9.96 2.10 -13.16
C TYR A 71 -10.00 3.47 -12.46
N GLY A 72 -11.14 4.15 -12.45
CA GLY A 72 -11.33 5.36 -11.66
C GLY A 72 -12.10 5.11 -10.36
N LYS A 73 -13.09 4.21 -10.39
CA LYS A 73 -13.95 3.91 -9.25
C LYS A 73 -13.20 3.22 -8.11
N ILE A 74 -12.39 2.20 -8.41
CA ILE A 74 -11.63 1.45 -7.41
C ILE A 74 -10.66 2.36 -6.65
N PRO A 75 -9.77 3.15 -7.31
CA PRO A 75 -8.91 4.10 -6.62
C PRO A 75 -9.67 5.13 -5.77
N SER A 76 -10.83 5.63 -6.25
CA SER A 76 -11.67 6.58 -5.50
C SER A 76 -12.22 5.96 -4.21
N THR A 77 -12.71 4.71 -4.27
CA THR A 77 -13.19 3.97 -3.09
C THR A 77 -12.07 3.70 -2.09
N GLN A 78 -10.86 3.38 -2.56
CA GLN A 78 -9.68 3.23 -1.71
C GLN A 78 -9.31 4.54 -1.02
N ASP A 79 -9.33 5.67 -1.75
CA ASP A 79 -9.05 7.00 -1.20
C ASP A 79 -10.03 7.36 -0.08
N GLU A 80 -11.32 7.18 -0.31
CA GLU A 80 -12.37 7.38 0.70
C GLU A 80 -12.16 6.51 1.95
N LYS A 81 -11.74 5.25 1.75
CA LYS A 81 -11.40 4.34 2.86
C LYS A 81 -10.24 4.87 3.67
N VAL A 82 -9.12 5.27 3.02
CA VAL A 82 -7.93 5.82 3.72
C VAL A 82 -8.29 7.08 4.50
N VAL A 83 -9.01 8.01 3.91
CA VAL A 83 -9.41 9.27 4.56
C VAL A 83 -10.34 9.01 5.75
N ARG A 84 -11.33 8.13 5.59
CA ARG A 84 -12.33 7.84 6.62
C ARG A 84 -11.75 7.06 7.80
N THR A 85 -10.89 6.07 7.53
CA THR A 85 -10.34 5.19 8.57
C THR A 85 -9.00 5.66 9.12
N GLY A 86 -8.28 6.51 8.39
CA GLY A 86 -6.91 6.90 8.70
C GLY A 86 -5.91 5.74 8.63
N LEU A 87 -6.30 4.59 8.04
CA LEU A 87 -5.42 3.43 7.86
C LEU A 87 -4.74 3.48 6.49
N PRO A 88 -3.44 3.17 6.41
CA PRO A 88 -2.72 3.14 5.14
C PRO A 88 -3.13 1.92 4.29
N ILE A 89 -2.93 2.05 2.99
CA ILE A 89 -2.87 0.92 2.04
C ILE A 89 -1.40 0.75 1.67
N LEU A 90 -0.86 -0.46 1.79
CA LEU A 90 0.57 -0.74 1.56
C LEU A 90 0.75 -1.84 0.51
N ASP A 91 1.53 -1.54 -0.54
CA ASP A 91 1.90 -2.49 -1.60
C ASP A 91 0.69 -3.29 -2.17
N HIS A 92 -0.47 -2.63 -2.29
CA HIS A 92 -1.69 -3.24 -2.82
C HIS A 92 -1.54 -3.52 -4.31
N LEU A 93 -1.72 -4.78 -4.70
CA LEU A 93 -1.65 -5.17 -6.11
C LEU A 93 -2.96 -4.84 -6.81
N GLU A 94 -2.91 -3.90 -7.74
CA GLU A 94 -4.07 -3.50 -8.52
C GLU A 94 -3.78 -3.41 -10.02
N LEU A 95 -4.84 -3.53 -10.82
CA LEU A 95 -4.78 -3.31 -12.25
C LEU A 95 -5.17 -1.86 -12.53
N HIS A 96 -4.28 -1.11 -13.14
CA HIS A 96 -4.51 0.29 -13.52
C HIS A 96 -3.94 0.57 -14.90
N TRP A 97 -4.16 1.76 -15.46
CA TRP A 97 -3.54 2.12 -16.72
C TRP A 97 -2.04 2.33 -16.58
N TYR A 98 -1.30 1.54 -17.34
CA TYR A 98 0.15 1.66 -17.54
C TYR A 98 0.47 2.72 -18.61
N ALA A 99 -0.35 2.78 -19.65
CA ALA A 99 -0.39 3.81 -20.70
C ALA A 99 -1.86 4.04 -21.06
N PRO A 100 -2.20 5.08 -21.83
CA PRO A 100 -3.58 5.36 -22.20
C PRO A 100 -4.30 4.13 -22.75
N HIS A 101 -5.38 3.73 -22.06
CA HIS A 101 -6.20 2.55 -22.36
C HIS A 101 -5.47 1.18 -22.35
N LYS A 102 -4.26 1.12 -21.82
CA LYS A 102 -3.48 -0.13 -21.67
C LYS A 102 -3.38 -0.51 -20.19
N PRO A 103 -4.14 -1.52 -19.73
CA PRO A 103 -4.06 -1.97 -18.35
C PRO A 103 -2.73 -2.67 -18.06
N GLY A 104 -2.20 -2.42 -16.88
CA GLY A 104 -0.99 -3.05 -16.35
C GLY A 104 -1.09 -3.19 -14.84
N TRP A 105 -0.33 -4.11 -14.29
CA TRP A 105 -0.29 -4.34 -12.85
C TRP A 105 0.66 -3.36 -12.17
N CYS A 106 0.21 -2.78 -11.04
CA CYS A 106 1.01 -1.92 -10.19
C CYS A 106 0.83 -2.28 -8.71
N LEU A 107 1.81 -1.89 -7.91
CA LEU A 107 1.75 -1.93 -6.45
C LEU A 107 1.52 -0.52 -5.95
N THR A 108 0.39 -0.31 -5.30
CA THR A 108 -0.03 1.00 -4.79
C THR A 108 0.13 1.08 -3.29
N THR A 109 0.76 2.15 -2.82
CA THR A 109 0.83 2.54 -1.41
C THR A 109 0.15 3.89 -1.25
N LYS A 110 -0.75 4.00 -0.25
CA LYS A 110 -1.44 5.24 0.12
C LYS A 110 -1.31 5.46 1.62
N LEU A 111 -0.79 6.60 2.01
CA LEU A 111 -0.62 6.98 3.42
C LEU A 111 -1.55 8.14 3.76
N PRO A 112 -2.24 8.14 4.92
CA PRO A 112 -3.05 9.26 5.36
C PRO A 112 -2.17 10.46 5.74
N ILE A 113 -2.57 11.65 5.32
CA ILE A 113 -2.01 12.92 5.79
C ILE A 113 -2.86 13.40 6.95
N ARG A 114 -2.23 13.75 8.08
CA ARG A 114 -2.91 14.22 9.28
C ARG A 114 -2.50 15.67 9.60
N ASP A 115 -3.44 16.45 10.10
CA ASP A 115 -3.16 17.75 10.67
C ASP A 115 -2.57 17.64 12.10
N ALA A 116 -2.25 18.77 12.69
CA ALA A 116 -1.71 18.83 14.05
C ALA A 116 -2.67 18.29 15.13
N ALA A 117 -3.97 18.23 14.84
CA ALA A 117 -4.99 17.65 15.73
C ALA A 117 -5.15 16.12 15.49
N GLY A 118 -4.36 15.52 14.58
CA GLY A 118 -4.41 14.09 14.23
C GLY A 118 -5.55 13.72 13.27
N LYS A 119 -6.35 14.68 12.82
CA LYS A 119 -7.44 14.45 11.85
C LYS A 119 -6.87 14.20 10.47
N CYS A 120 -7.39 13.18 9.77
CA CYS A 120 -7.00 12.90 8.40
C CYS A 120 -7.55 14.00 7.45
N VAL A 121 -6.65 14.73 6.80
CA VAL A 121 -6.95 15.86 5.90
C VAL A 121 -6.69 15.56 4.44
N GLY A 122 -6.21 14.36 4.14
CA GLY A 122 -5.91 13.91 2.79
C GLY A 122 -5.06 12.65 2.78
N LEU A 123 -4.47 12.37 1.65
CA LEU A 123 -3.56 11.24 1.50
C LEU A 123 -2.42 11.56 0.51
N ILE A 124 -1.30 10.86 0.68
CA ILE A 124 -0.18 10.82 -0.26
C ILE A 124 0.01 9.38 -0.72
N GLY A 125 0.36 9.18 -1.98
CA GLY A 125 0.55 7.83 -2.48
C GLY A 125 1.46 7.73 -3.69
N ILE A 126 1.90 6.49 -3.90
CA ILE A 126 2.63 6.07 -5.10
C ILE A 126 2.01 4.80 -5.66
N SER A 127 2.07 4.66 -6.98
CA SER A 127 1.82 3.39 -7.67
C SER A 127 3.04 3.06 -8.52
N ARG A 128 3.68 1.91 -8.22
CA ARG A 128 4.87 1.44 -8.92
C ARG A 128 4.48 0.34 -9.89
N ASP A 129 4.94 0.45 -11.14
CA ASP A 129 4.73 -0.61 -12.10
C ASP A 129 5.41 -1.90 -11.67
N VAL A 130 4.72 -3.00 -11.87
CA VAL A 130 5.34 -4.31 -11.76
C VAL A 130 6.23 -4.51 -13.00
N ARG A 131 7.54 -4.31 -12.82
CA ARG A 131 8.59 -4.27 -13.87
C ARG A 131 8.77 -5.55 -14.69
N VAL A 132 7.79 -6.39 -14.73
CA VAL A 132 7.85 -7.60 -15.54
C VAL A 132 6.86 -7.38 -16.68
N PRO A 133 7.23 -7.62 -17.94
CA PRO A 133 6.27 -7.64 -19.02
C PRO A 133 5.26 -8.75 -18.74
N VAL A 134 4.19 -8.38 -18.06
CA VAL A 134 3.09 -9.28 -17.74
C VAL A 134 1.91 -8.72 -18.50
N SER A 135 1.43 -9.47 -19.46
CA SER A 135 0.14 -9.15 -20.04
C SER A 135 -0.90 -9.19 -18.91
N ALA A 136 -1.90 -8.32 -18.97
CA ALA A 136 -2.98 -8.28 -17.97
C ALA A 136 -3.62 -9.66 -17.72
N HIS A 137 -3.46 -10.59 -18.66
CA HIS A 137 -3.96 -11.97 -18.61
C HIS A 137 -3.03 -12.97 -17.90
N GLU A 138 -1.77 -12.62 -17.63
CA GLU A 138 -0.82 -13.53 -16.97
C GLU A 138 -1.04 -13.66 -15.46
N ILE A 139 -1.61 -12.63 -14.83
CA ILE A 139 -2.02 -12.70 -13.43
C ILE A 139 -3.48 -13.14 -13.37
N PRO A 140 -3.76 -14.31 -12.80
CA PRO A 140 -5.14 -14.73 -12.60
C PRO A 140 -5.89 -13.73 -11.72
N VAL A 141 -7.12 -13.37 -12.10
CA VAL A 141 -7.98 -12.42 -11.34
C VAL A 141 -8.08 -12.81 -9.86
N GLY A 142 -8.18 -14.12 -9.58
CA GLY A 142 -8.21 -14.63 -8.21
C GLY A 142 -6.93 -14.40 -7.40
N PHE A 143 -5.79 -14.10 -8.06
CA PHE A 143 -4.52 -13.88 -7.35
C PHE A 143 -4.55 -12.58 -6.54
N ALA A 144 -4.93 -11.47 -7.16
CA ALA A 144 -5.05 -10.17 -6.48
C ALA A 144 -6.12 -10.21 -5.38
N ALA A 145 -7.31 -10.79 -5.66
CA ALA A 145 -8.38 -10.92 -4.69
C ALA A 145 -7.99 -11.78 -3.47
N ALA A 146 -7.18 -12.83 -3.67
CA ALA A 146 -6.69 -13.64 -2.56
C ALA A 146 -5.71 -12.89 -1.65
N LEU A 147 -4.92 -11.96 -2.20
CA LEU A 147 -4.00 -11.12 -1.43
C LEU A 147 -4.75 -10.02 -0.68
N GLU A 148 -5.69 -9.35 -1.34
CA GLU A 148 -6.54 -8.32 -0.72
C GLU A 148 -7.26 -8.86 0.53
N GLN A 149 -7.73 -10.10 0.48
CA GLN A 149 -8.40 -10.71 1.63
C GLN A 149 -7.47 -10.88 2.84
N VAL A 150 -6.17 -11.15 2.63
CA VAL A 150 -5.20 -11.20 3.74
C VAL A 150 -4.99 -9.81 4.36
N GLU A 151 -4.99 -8.77 3.54
CA GLU A 151 -4.84 -7.38 4.01
C GLU A 151 -6.08 -6.92 4.80
N LEU A 152 -7.26 -7.32 4.35
CA LEU A 152 -8.53 -6.98 5.02
C LEU A 152 -8.76 -7.77 6.32
N ASN A 153 -8.28 -9.01 6.39
CA ASN A 153 -8.52 -9.93 7.50
C ASN A 153 -7.23 -10.67 7.92
N PRO A 154 -6.20 -9.96 8.41
CA PRO A 154 -4.90 -10.57 8.75
C PRO A 154 -4.99 -11.59 9.88
N ALA A 155 -6.01 -11.49 10.75
CA ALA A 155 -6.28 -12.43 11.83
C ALA A 155 -6.83 -13.77 11.35
N GLU A 156 -7.40 -13.81 10.14
CA GLU A 156 -7.94 -15.06 9.60
C GLU A 156 -6.85 -16.13 9.48
N SER A 157 -7.21 -17.38 9.78
CA SER A 157 -6.29 -18.52 9.71
C SER A 157 -5.98 -18.89 8.26
N VAL A 158 -5.19 -18.04 7.61
CA VAL A 158 -4.81 -18.20 6.20
C VAL A 158 -3.48 -18.95 6.09
N THR A 159 -3.46 -19.99 5.26
CA THR A 159 -2.24 -20.73 4.91
C THR A 159 -1.82 -20.46 3.47
N PRO A 160 -0.53 -20.63 3.11
CA PRO A 160 -0.07 -20.51 1.74
C PRO A 160 -0.86 -21.33 0.72
N SER A 161 -1.19 -22.57 1.07
CA SER A 161 -2.02 -23.45 0.23
C SER A 161 -3.48 -23.00 0.17
N GLY A 162 -4.01 -22.43 1.26
CA GLY A 162 -5.32 -21.81 1.31
C GLY A 162 -5.44 -20.62 0.35
N LEU A 163 -4.43 -19.75 0.30
CA LEU A 163 -4.36 -18.64 -0.66
C LEU A 163 -4.35 -19.12 -2.10
N ALA A 164 -3.51 -20.10 -2.43
CA ALA A 164 -3.43 -20.66 -3.76
C ALA A 164 -4.78 -21.26 -4.20
N ARG A 165 -5.46 -21.95 -3.28
CA ARG A 165 -6.80 -22.51 -3.52
C ARG A 165 -7.84 -21.41 -3.76
N ARG A 166 -7.83 -20.33 -2.97
CA ARG A 166 -8.73 -19.17 -3.15
C ARG A 166 -8.47 -18.49 -4.50
N ALA A 167 -7.21 -18.35 -4.88
CA ALA A 167 -6.81 -17.81 -6.17
C ALA A 167 -7.13 -18.74 -7.35
N LYS A 168 -7.55 -20.01 -7.09
CA LYS A 168 -7.79 -21.05 -8.10
C LYS A 168 -6.57 -21.36 -8.96
N ILE A 169 -5.38 -21.34 -8.35
CA ILE A 169 -4.11 -21.65 -9.02
C ILE A 169 -3.28 -22.65 -8.19
N ALA A 170 -2.41 -23.39 -8.88
CA ALA A 170 -1.52 -24.34 -8.23
C ALA A 170 -0.59 -23.63 -7.22
N PRO A 171 -0.31 -24.23 -6.05
CA PRO A 171 0.52 -23.61 -5.00
C PRO A 171 1.91 -23.16 -5.49
N GLN A 172 2.55 -23.96 -6.36
CA GLN A 172 3.85 -23.60 -6.93
C GLN A 172 3.78 -22.37 -7.84
N ARG A 173 2.71 -22.26 -8.65
CA ARG A 173 2.46 -21.08 -9.49
C ARG A 173 2.20 -19.86 -8.61
N PHE A 174 1.38 -20.00 -7.56
CA PHE A 174 1.11 -18.93 -6.59
C PHE A 174 2.42 -18.43 -5.96
N ALA A 175 3.27 -19.35 -5.46
CA ALA A 175 4.54 -18.99 -4.84
C ALA A 175 5.50 -18.27 -5.83
N ARG A 176 5.54 -18.71 -7.11
CA ARG A 176 6.35 -18.03 -8.14
C ARG A 176 5.85 -16.62 -8.43
N LEU A 177 4.53 -16.41 -8.52
CA LEU A 177 3.95 -15.08 -8.70
C LEU A 177 4.27 -14.18 -7.50
N MET A 178 4.11 -14.68 -6.27
CA MET A 178 4.49 -13.94 -5.07
C MET A 178 5.96 -13.50 -5.08
N LYS A 179 6.87 -14.43 -5.41
CA LYS A 179 8.31 -14.11 -5.46
C LYS A 179 8.62 -13.11 -6.58
N ARG A 180 7.94 -13.24 -7.72
CA ARG A 180 8.14 -12.37 -8.89
C ARG A 180 7.66 -10.94 -8.62
N PHE A 181 6.48 -10.75 -8.01
CA PHE A 181 5.87 -9.42 -7.83
C PHE A 181 6.27 -8.73 -6.54
N PHE A 182 6.35 -9.47 -5.45
CA PHE A 182 6.59 -8.93 -4.11
C PHE A 182 8.01 -9.22 -3.58
N GLY A 183 8.77 -10.09 -4.23
CA GLY A 183 10.02 -10.59 -3.69
C GLY A 183 9.86 -11.49 -2.46
N LEU A 184 8.62 -11.79 -2.06
CA LEU A 184 8.25 -12.52 -0.85
C LEU A 184 7.68 -13.91 -1.17
N THR A 185 7.86 -14.85 -0.25
CA THR A 185 7.06 -16.08 -0.25
C THR A 185 5.65 -15.80 0.29
N PRO A 186 4.62 -16.63 -0.01
CA PRO A 186 3.28 -16.47 0.54
C PRO A 186 3.26 -16.41 2.08
N ARG A 187 4.13 -17.20 2.74
CA ARG A 187 4.26 -17.20 4.20
C ARG A 187 4.80 -15.87 4.74
N GLN A 188 5.80 -15.31 4.07
CA GLN A 188 6.36 -14.01 4.44
C GLN A 188 5.36 -12.88 4.24
N PHE A 189 4.55 -12.93 3.17
CA PHE A 189 3.49 -11.96 2.92
C PHE A 189 2.42 -11.98 4.02
N ILE A 190 1.91 -13.18 4.37
CA ILE A 190 0.96 -13.34 5.48
C ILE A 190 1.54 -12.81 6.80
N ALA A 191 2.79 -13.15 7.10
CA ALA A 191 3.45 -12.67 8.31
C ALA A 191 3.59 -11.14 8.32
N LYS A 192 3.96 -10.51 7.19
CA LYS A 192 4.06 -9.05 7.05
C LYS A 192 2.70 -8.36 7.31
N ALA A 193 1.61 -8.88 6.74
CA ALA A 193 0.27 -8.34 6.96
C ALA A 193 -0.14 -8.43 8.44
N ARG A 194 0.10 -9.57 9.09
CA ARG A 194 -0.16 -9.76 10.52
C ARG A 194 0.65 -8.81 11.41
N ILE A 195 1.92 -8.58 11.08
CA ILE A 195 2.79 -7.66 11.83
C ILE A 195 2.34 -6.22 11.63
N ALA A 196 1.88 -5.82 10.45
CA ALA A 196 1.33 -4.50 10.21
C ALA A 196 0.10 -4.23 11.09
N GLU A 197 -0.82 -5.17 11.19
CA GLU A 197 -1.99 -5.08 12.07
C GLU A 197 -1.59 -5.07 13.56
N ALA A 198 -0.67 -5.96 13.96
CA ALA A 198 -0.15 -5.98 15.33
C ALA A 198 0.52 -4.65 15.71
N SER A 199 1.26 -4.04 14.80
CA SER A 199 1.89 -2.73 15.00
C SER A 199 0.85 -1.62 15.21
N ARG A 200 -0.28 -1.69 14.50
CA ARG A 200 -1.41 -0.80 14.71
C ARG A 200 -2.04 -1.00 16.09
N MET A 201 -2.37 -2.24 16.44
CA MET A 201 -2.97 -2.56 17.75
C MET A 201 -2.06 -2.19 18.91
N LEU A 202 -0.75 -2.37 18.80
CA LEU A 202 0.22 -1.98 19.82
C LEU A 202 0.21 -0.48 20.11
N ARG A 203 -0.09 0.37 19.11
CA ARG A 203 -0.17 1.84 19.28
C ARG A 203 -1.55 2.33 19.70
N GLU A 204 -2.60 1.64 19.30
CA GLU A 204 -3.98 2.15 19.39
C GLU A 204 -4.79 1.49 20.51
N THR A 205 -4.28 0.42 21.15
CA THR A 205 -5.02 -0.31 22.19
C THR A 205 -4.14 -0.62 23.42
N GLU A 206 -4.80 -0.83 24.56
CA GLU A 206 -4.18 -1.27 25.81
C GLU A 206 -4.10 -2.81 25.93
N ALA A 207 -4.50 -3.56 24.89
CA ALA A 207 -4.46 -5.03 24.91
C ALA A 207 -3.01 -5.52 25.13
N SER A 208 -2.84 -6.59 25.88
CA SER A 208 -1.52 -7.15 26.17
C SER A 208 -0.84 -7.64 24.88
N VAL A 209 0.50 -7.68 24.89
CA VAL A 209 1.29 -8.19 23.76
C VAL A 209 0.87 -9.61 23.37
N ALA A 210 0.50 -10.45 24.37
CA ALA A 210 0.06 -11.80 24.11
C ALA A 210 -1.31 -11.84 23.40
N GLU A 211 -2.28 -11.05 23.87
CA GLU A 211 -3.61 -10.93 23.25
C GLU A 211 -3.51 -10.43 21.82
N ILE A 212 -2.68 -9.42 21.56
CA ILE A 212 -2.43 -8.91 20.20
C ILE A 212 -1.83 -10.00 19.31
N GLY A 213 -0.87 -10.77 19.80
CA GLY A 213 -0.29 -11.89 19.06
C GLY A 213 -1.37 -12.90 18.60
N VAL A 214 -2.24 -13.29 19.52
CA VAL A 214 -3.37 -14.21 19.23
C VAL A 214 -4.37 -13.55 18.26
N ALA A 215 -4.76 -12.30 18.52
CA ALA A 215 -5.69 -11.54 17.67
C ALA A 215 -5.17 -11.38 16.23
N CYS A 216 -3.84 -11.32 16.04
CA CYS A 216 -3.21 -11.26 14.72
C CYS A 216 -2.92 -12.66 14.11
N GLY A 217 -3.42 -13.74 14.72
CA GLY A 217 -3.35 -15.11 14.17
C GLY A 217 -2.00 -15.79 14.37
N PHE A 218 -1.21 -15.40 15.38
CA PHE A 218 -0.02 -16.15 15.78
C PHE A 218 -0.40 -17.27 16.75
N TYR A 219 0.31 -18.39 16.64
CA TYR A 219 0.04 -19.56 17.46
C TYR A 219 0.41 -19.35 18.94
N ASP A 220 1.54 -18.67 19.18
CA ASP A 220 2.04 -18.37 20.51
C ASP A 220 2.79 -17.03 20.57
N HIS A 221 3.04 -16.55 21.80
CA HIS A 221 3.75 -15.31 22.05
C HIS A 221 5.20 -15.32 21.50
N SER A 222 5.89 -16.47 21.56
CA SER A 222 7.27 -16.58 21.09
C SER A 222 7.34 -16.50 19.57
N ALA A 223 6.42 -17.14 18.84
CA ALA A 223 6.30 -17.05 17.40
C ALA A 223 5.99 -15.61 16.96
N PHE A 224 5.06 -14.94 17.67
CA PHE A 224 4.76 -13.54 17.45
C PHE A 224 5.97 -12.64 17.64
N THR A 225 6.64 -12.73 18.81
CA THR A 225 7.81 -11.88 19.14
C THR A 225 8.95 -12.06 18.13
N ARG A 226 9.26 -13.32 17.72
CA ARG A 226 10.28 -13.58 16.70
C ARG A 226 9.90 -12.97 15.35
N ALA A 227 8.67 -13.18 14.90
CA ALA A 227 8.19 -12.63 13.62
C ALA A 227 8.16 -11.11 13.63
N PHE A 228 7.69 -10.50 14.72
CA PHE A 228 7.64 -9.05 14.89
C PHE A 228 9.04 -8.45 14.84
N ARG A 229 9.98 -8.98 15.61
CA ARG A 229 11.38 -8.51 15.61
C ARG A 229 12.07 -8.71 14.26
N ALA A 230 11.79 -9.80 13.56
CA ALA A 230 12.34 -10.03 12.23
C ALA A 230 11.89 -9.00 11.18
N VAL A 231 10.68 -8.43 11.34
CA VAL A 231 10.12 -7.44 10.41
C VAL A 231 10.46 -6.01 10.84
N THR A 232 10.36 -5.70 12.15
CA THR A 232 10.46 -4.32 12.67
C THR A 232 11.83 -3.98 13.25
N GLY A 233 12.68 -4.97 13.53
CA GLY A 233 13.98 -4.81 14.19
C GLY A 233 13.89 -4.75 15.72
N VAL A 234 12.72 -4.55 16.31
CA VAL A 234 12.49 -4.42 17.76
C VAL A 234 11.44 -5.40 18.26
N THR A 235 11.38 -5.65 19.56
CA THR A 235 10.32 -6.48 20.15
C THR A 235 8.99 -5.73 20.21
N PRO A 236 7.82 -6.43 20.27
CA PRO A 236 6.52 -5.78 20.45
C PRO A 236 6.46 -4.84 21.66
N THR A 237 7.06 -5.26 22.79
CA THR A 237 7.11 -4.44 24.00
C THR A 237 7.92 -3.15 23.78
N GLN A 238 9.10 -3.26 23.16
CA GLN A 238 9.92 -2.09 22.83
C GLN A 238 9.18 -1.15 21.85
N PHE A 239 8.48 -1.71 20.88
CA PHE A 239 7.70 -0.94 19.90
C PHE A 239 6.55 -0.15 20.52
N ARG A 240 5.93 -0.67 21.60
CA ARG A 240 4.86 0.02 22.33
C ARG A 240 5.38 1.19 23.18
N CYS A 241 6.60 1.05 23.74
CA CYS A 241 7.17 2.04 24.66
C CYS A 241 7.94 3.18 23.93
N GLY A 242 8.22 3.05 22.65
CA GLY A 242 8.95 4.04 21.84
C GLY A 242 8.07 4.82 20.92
#